data_7214f8ce8e639404c59736b267d16e55
#
_entry.id   7214f8ce8e639404c59736b267d16e55
#
_cell.length_a   1.000
_cell.length_b   1.000
_cell.length_c   1.000
_cell.angle_alpha   90.00
_cell.angle_beta   90.00
_cell.angle_gamma   90.00
#
_symmetry.space_group_name_H-M   'P 1'
#
loop_
_entity.id
_entity.type
_entity.pdbx_description
1 polymer ?
#
loop_
_entity_poly.entity_id
_entity_poly.type
_entity_poly.pdbx_seq_one_letter_code
_entity_poly.pdbx_strand_id
1 'polypeptide(L)'
;KSDPAGIERAKDILREIGMFPLHVRKEIDAHIADRFLEAVWREALWLVKDGVATTEEIDEAIRMGFGLRWGQMGLFETYRVAGGEAGMKHFMAQFGPCLTWPWTKLMDVPEFTEELVDLIAGQSDAQSGKYTIRELERIRDSNLIGFLRALKDRDWGAGRVLKDHDKRRAQTLTSADASPADGPLTMARMQVLPS
;
A
#
# COMPACT_ATOMS: atom_id res chain seq x y z
N LYS A 1 -4.67 -29.07 -25.31
CA LYS A 1 -5.50 -27.85 -25.05
C LYS A 1 -6.72 -28.30 -24.27
N SER A 2 -6.99 -27.67 -23.14
CA SER A 2 -8.18 -27.98 -22.32
C SER A 2 -9.43 -27.48 -23.03
N ASP A 3 -10.53 -28.21 -22.88
CA ASP A 3 -11.83 -27.82 -23.42
C ASP A 3 -12.33 -26.58 -22.64
N PRO A 4 -12.79 -25.50 -23.32
CA PRO A 4 -13.32 -24.29 -22.65
C PRO A 4 -14.45 -24.57 -21.68
N ALA A 5 -15.36 -25.48 -22.00
CA ALA A 5 -16.47 -25.85 -21.09
C ALA A 5 -15.95 -26.54 -19.81
N GLY A 6 -14.92 -27.38 -19.93
CA GLY A 6 -14.24 -28.00 -18.80
C GLY A 6 -13.57 -26.97 -17.89
N ILE A 7 -12.96 -25.94 -18.48
CA ILE A 7 -12.33 -24.82 -17.71
C ILE A 7 -13.40 -24.07 -16.90
N GLU A 8 -14.50 -23.67 -17.50
CA GLU A 8 -15.57 -22.96 -16.78
C GLU A 8 -16.17 -23.82 -15.67
N ARG A 9 -16.43 -25.10 -15.94
CA ARG A 9 -16.90 -26.04 -14.90
C ARG A 9 -15.90 -26.16 -13.72
N ALA A 10 -14.61 -26.24 -14.01
CA ALA A 10 -13.58 -26.29 -12.96
C ALA A 10 -13.57 -24.99 -12.13
N LYS A 11 -13.71 -23.83 -12.78
CA LYS A 11 -13.81 -22.53 -12.10
C LYS A 11 -15.04 -22.46 -11.20
N ASP A 12 -16.18 -22.98 -11.65
CA ASP A 12 -17.42 -23.00 -10.86
C ASP A 12 -17.26 -23.90 -9.62
N ILE A 13 -16.71 -25.09 -9.76
CA ILE A 13 -16.41 -25.98 -8.63
C ILE A 13 -15.48 -25.29 -7.62
N LEU A 14 -14.43 -24.61 -8.09
CA LEU A 14 -13.50 -23.89 -7.21
C LEU A 14 -14.21 -22.74 -6.45
N ARG A 15 -15.11 -22.02 -7.12
CA ARG A 15 -15.92 -20.97 -6.47
C ARG A 15 -16.85 -21.53 -5.40
N GLU A 16 -17.51 -22.66 -5.66
CA GLU A 16 -18.40 -23.32 -4.70
C GLU A 16 -17.71 -23.71 -3.41
N ILE A 17 -16.44 -24.07 -3.47
CA ILE A 17 -15.62 -24.38 -2.27
C ILE A 17 -14.90 -23.16 -1.69
N GLY A 18 -15.25 -21.94 -2.11
CA GLY A 18 -14.75 -20.69 -1.53
C GLY A 18 -13.42 -20.20 -2.08
N MET A 19 -12.92 -20.76 -3.19
CA MET A 19 -11.70 -20.31 -3.85
C MET A 19 -12.00 -19.23 -4.90
N PHE A 20 -11.00 -18.40 -5.22
CA PHE A 20 -11.03 -17.45 -6.33
C PHE A 20 -10.14 -17.97 -7.47
N PRO A 21 -10.70 -18.63 -8.51
CA PRO A 21 -9.92 -19.18 -9.61
C PRO A 21 -9.48 -18.08 -10.57
N LEU A 22 -8.16 -17.94 -10.75
CA LEU A 22 -7.55 -17.09 -11.76
C LEU A 22 -7.03 -17.95 -12.91
N HIS A 23 -7.72 -17.90 -14.05
CA HIS A 23 -7.32 -18.64 -15.23
C HIS A 23 -6.20 -17.94 -16.00
N VAL A 24 -5.04 -18.58 -16.09
CA VAL A 24 -3.91 -18.09 -16.88
C VAL A 24 -4.20 -18.27 -18.37
N ARG A 25 -4.22 -17.19 -19.13
CA ARG A 25 -4.61 -17.17 -20.55
C ARG A 25 -3.60 -17.87 -21.46
N LYS A 26 -2.35 -17.91 -21.05
CA LYS A 26 -1.25 -18.55 -21.75
C LYS A 26 -0.45 -19.37 -20.76
N GLU A 27 -0.10 -20.59 -21.13
CA GLU A 27 0.78 -21.44 -20.32
C GLU A 27 2.14 -20.76 -20.14
N ILE A 28 2.60 -20.69 -18.91
CA ILE A 28 3.88 -20.10 -18.51
C ILE A 28 4.54 -20.96 -17.44
N ASP A 29 5.86 -20.93 -17.40
CA ASP A 29 6.61 -21.50 -16.29
C ASP A 29 6.33 -20.71 -15.03
N ALA A 30 6.04 -21.38 -13.93
CA ALA A 30 5.50 -20.84 -12.69
C ALA A 30 4.12 -20.15 -12.90
N HIS A 31 3.46 -19.78 -11.82
CA HIS A 31 2.20 -19.05 -11.87
C HIS A 31 2.45 -17.55 -11.72
N ILE A 32 1.41 -16.72 -11.99
CA ILE A 32 1.51 -15.27 -11.88
C ILE A 32 1.97 -14.87 -10.48
N ALA A 33 1.36 -15.46 -9.43
CA ALA A 33 1.70 -15.15 -8.05
C ALA A 33 3.15 -15.53 -7.71
N ASP A 34 3.60 -16.71 -8.16
CA ASP A 34 4.95 -17.21 -7.89
C ASP A 34 6.01 -16.32 -8.51
N ARG A 35 5.76 -15.80 -9.73
CA ARG A 35 6.68 -14.85 -10.38
C ARG A 35 6.84 -13.57 -9.59
N PHE A 36 5.74 -13.03 -9.01
CA PHE A 36 5.82 -11.85 -8.17
C PHE A 36 6.52 -12.13 -6.86
N LEU A 37 6.22 -13.27 -6.22
CA LEU A 37 6.90 -13.68 -4.99
C LEU A 37 8.40 -13.81 -5.21
N GLU A 38 8.82 -14.47 -6.28
CA GLU A 38 10.24 -14.65 -6.61
C GLU A 38 10.95 -13.32 -6.94
N ALA A 39 10.29 -12.41 -7.63
CA ALA A 39 10.87 -11.10 -7.93
C ALA A 39 11.16 -10.32 -6.65
N VAL A 40 10.18 -10.24 -5.75
CA VAL A 40 10.33 -9.55 -4.45
C VAL A 40 11.36 -10.25 -3.57
N TRP A 41 11.33 -11.58 -3.50
CA TRP A 41 12.29 -12.36 -2.71
C TRP A 41 13.72 -12.23 -3.21
N ARG A 42 13.94 -12.25 -4.52
CA ARG A 42 15.27 -12.09 -5.13
C ARG A 42 15.88 -10.74 -4.77
N GLU A 43 15.09 -9.66 -4.84
CA GLU A 43 15.54 -8.34 -4.40
C GLU A 43 15.86 -8.31 -2.90
N ALA A 44 14.98 -8.90 -2.08
CA ALA A 44 15.19 -9.00 -0.64
C ALA A 44 16.50 -9.73 -0.28
N LEU A 45 16.82 -10.82 -0.97
CA LEU A 45 18.09 -11.54 -0.76
C LEU A 45 19.32 -10.68 -1.07
N TRP A 46 19.25 -9.84 -2.10
CA TRP A 46 20.34 -8.91 -2.40
C TRP A 46 20.49 -7.83 -1.34
N LEU A 47 19.39 -7.27 -0.84
CA LEU A 47 19.43 -6.26 0.23
C LEU A 47 20.06 -6.81 1.52
N VAL A 48 19.74 -8.05 1.89
CA VAL A 48 20.38 -8.72 3.03
C VAL A 48 21.85 -9.00 2.76
N LYS A 49 22.17 -9.58 1.60
CA LYS A 49 23.55 -9.93 1.23
C LYS A 49 24.48 -8.73 1.18
N ASP A 50 23.99 -7.61 0.66
CA ASP A 50 24.77 -6.37 0.53
C ASP A 50 24.80 -5.56 1.86
N GLY A 51 24.18 -6.08 2.94
CA GLY A 51 24.15 -5.43 4.26
C GLY A 51 23.32 -4.15 4.31
N VAL A 52 22.36 -3.98 3.37
CA VAL A 52 21.51 -2.80 3.29
C VAL A 52 20.39 -2.86 4.31
N ALA A 53 19.81 -4.05 4.52
CA ALA A 53 18.71 -4.26 5.46
C ALA A 53 18.75 -5.68 6.04
N THR A 54 18.21 -5.83 7.22
CA THR A 54 17.91 -7.12 7.84
C THR A 54 16.60 -7.70 7.30
N THR A 55 16.35 -8.98 7.54
CA THR A 55 15.07 -9.62 7.20
C THR A 55 13.89 -8.93 7.87
N GLU A 56 14.05 -8.48 9.12
CA GLU A 56 13.03 -7.76 9.88
C GLU A 56 12.70 -6.41 9.25
N GLU A 57 13.72 -5.62 8.89
CA GLU A 57 13.55 -4.31 8.24
C GLU A 57 12.86 -4.44 6.88
N ILE A 58 13.19 -5.48 6.11
CA ILE A 58 12.51 -5.77 4.84
C ILE A 58 11.03 -6.11 5.07
N ASP A 59 10.76 -6.98 6.04
CA ASP A 59 9.39 -7.34 6.41
C ASP A 59 8.59 -6.14 6.91
N GLU A 60 9.21 -5.23 7.66
CA GLU A 60 8.59 -3.99 8.10
C GLU A 60 8.29 -3.05 6.94
N ALA A 61 9.22 -2.88 6.02
CA ALA A 61 9.01 -2.07 4.81
C ALA A 61 7.80 -2.56 4.00
N ILE A 62 7.62 -3.87 3.91
CA ILE A 62 6.46 -4.47 3.24
C ILE A 62 5.19 -4.27 4.08
N ARG A 63 5.20 -4.68 5.35
CA ARG A 63 4.02 -4.69 6.24
C ARG A 63 3.47 -3.29 6.51
N MET A 64 4.35 -2.32 6.73
CA MET A 64 3.97 -0.94 7.06
C MET A 64 3.79 -0.07 5.82
N GLY A 65 4.34 -0.50 4.69
CA GLY A 65 4.37 0.23 3.44
C GLY A 65 3.38 -0.28 2.40
N PHE A 66 3.92 -0.76 1.28
CA PHE A 66 3.12 -1.09 0.09
C PHE A 66 2.23 -2.34 0.28
N GLY A 67 2.54 -3.24 1.19
CA GLY A 67 1.77 -4.46 1.43
C GLY A 67 0.32 -4.19 1.82
N LEU A 68 0.06 -3.13 2.61
CA LEU A 68 -1.30 -2.72 2.97
C LEU A 68 -2.12 -2.26 1.76
N ARG A 69 -1.47 -1.64 0.77
CA ARG A 69 -2.13 -1.20 -0.47
C ARG A 69 -2.36 -2.39 -1.40
N TRP A 70 -1.36 -3.24 -1.55
CA TRP A 70 -1.45 -4.42 -2.41
C TRP A 70 -2.48 -5.44 -1.92
N GLY A 71 -2.67 -5.56 -0.62
CA GLY A 71 -3.67 -6.46 -0.05
C GLY A 71 -5.12 -6.12 -0.42
N GLN A 72 -5.39 -4.87 -0.80
CA GLN A 72 -6.73 -4.42 -1.19
C GLN A 72 -6.88 -4.11 -2.68
N MET A 73 -5.85 -3.56 -3.32
CA MET A 73 -5.92 -3.05 -4.70
C MET A 73 -5.06 -3.83 -5.69
N GLY A 74 -4.07 -4.61 -5.19
CA GLY A 74 -3.05 -5.17 -6.06
C GLY A 74 -2.07 -4.10 -6.58
N LEU A 75 -1.29 -4.45 -7.60
CA LEU A 75 -0.20 -3.62 -8.10
C LEU A 75 -0.70 -2.47 -9.00
N PHE A 76 -1.37 -2.81 -10.10
CA PHE A 76 -1.73 -1.82 -11.12
C PHE A 76 -2.78 -0.83 -10.65
N GLU A 77 -3.74 -1.24 -9.86
CA GLU A 77 -4.74 -0.34 -9.30
C GLU A 77 -4.12 0.64 -8.30
N THR A 78 -3.16 0.18 -7.47
CA THR A 78 -2.37 1.06 -6.60
C THR A 78 -1.63 2.12 -7.41
N TYR A 79 -1.01 1.74 -8.54
CA TYR A 79 -0.27 2.66 -9.40
C TYR A 79 -1.19 3.57 -10.21
N ARG A 80 -2.37 3.10 -10.61
CA ARG A 80 -3.39 3.96 -11.20
C ARG A 80 -3.76 5.12 -10.28
N VAL A 81 -3.99 4.85 -9.00
CA VAL A 81 -4.27 5.89 -7.99
C VAL A 81 -3.10 6.85 -7.83
N ALA A 82 -1.88 6.33 -7.82
CA ALA A 82 -0.66 7.15 -7.74
C ALA A 82 -0.46 8.08 -8.96
N GLY A 83 -1.00 7.72 -10.11
CA GLY A 83 -1.00 8.56 -11.32
C GLY A 83 -1.98 9.73 -11.28
N GLY A 84 -2.82 9.84 -10.25
CA GLY A 84 -3.84 10.88 -10.11
C GLY A 84 -4.92 10.80 -11.20
N GLU A 85 -5.58 11.92 -11.48
CA GLU A 85 -6.67 11.99 -12.48
C GLU A 85 -6.23 11.62 -13.90
N ALA A 86 -4.94 11.73 -14.21
CA ALA A 86 -4.38 11.33 -15.52
C ALA A 86 -4.11 9.80 -15.61
N GLY A 87 -4.29 9.05 -14.52
CA GLY A 87 -4.33 7.59 -14.47
C GLY A 87 -3.00 6.91 -14.78
N MET A 88 -3.08 5.63 -15.22
CA MET A 88 -1.92 4.76 -15.41
C MET A 88 -0.94 5.27 -16.47
N LYS A 89 -1.40 5.87 -17.57
CA LYS A 89 -0.52 6.41 -18.62
C LYS A 89 0.40 7.48 -18.04
N HIS A 90 -0.12 8.36 -17.20
CA HIS A 90 0.68 9.38 -16.53
C HIS A 90 1.68 8.78 -15.55
N PHE A 91 1.24 7.82 -14.73
CA PHE A 91 2.13 7.10 -13.81
C PHE A 91 3.30 6.44 -14.56
N MET A 92 3.04 5.74 -15.65
CA MET A 92 4.09 5.08 -16.46
C MET A 92 5.05 6.10 -17.09
N ALA A 93 4.55 7.22 -17.58
CA ALA A 93 5.41 8.27 -18.15
C ALA A 93 6.31 8.91 -17.08
N GLN A 94 5.81 9.10 -15.88
CA GLN A 94 6.53 9.75 -14.77
C GLN A 94 7.53 8.82 -14.10
N PHE A 95 7.14 7.58 -13.79
CA PHE A 95 7.94 6.64 -12.99
C PHE A 95 8.59 5.52 -13.79
N GLY A 96 8.11 5.24 -15.01
CA GLY A 96 8.69 4.21 -15.86
C GLY A 96 10.19 4.35 -16.10
N PRO A 97 10.71 5.56 -16.38
CA PRO A 97 12.15 5.77 -16.57
C PRO A 97 13.01 5.34 -15.40
N CYS A 98 12.47 5.39 -14.16
CA CYS A 98 13.20 4.97 -12.96
C CYS A 98 13.54 3.48 -12.95
N LEU A 99 12.82 2.64 -13.67
CA LEU A 99 13.06 1.19 -13.74
C LEU A 99 14.39 0.84 -14.42
N THR A 100 15.01 1.76 -15.14
CA THR A 100 16.33 1.58 -15.75
C THR A 100 17.48 2.06 -14.86
N TRP A 101 17.18 2.65 -13.70
CA TRP A 101 18.19 3.13 -12.78
C TRP A 101 18.85 1.98 -12.00
N PRO A 102 20.15 2.08 -11.66
CA PRO A 102 20.90 0.97 -11.06
C PRO A 102 20.68 0.83 -9.55
N TRP A 103 19.48 1.02 -9.05
CA TRP A 103 19.14 0.89 -7.63
C TRP A 103 18.59 -0.50 -7.25
N THR A 104 18.36 -1.36 -8.22
CA THR A 104 17.98 -2.76 -8.01
C THR A 104 18.87 -3.69 -8.82
N LYS A 105 19.01 -4.94 -8.39
CA LYS A 105 19.66 -6.00 -9.17
C LYS A 105 18.78 -6.54 -10.30
N LEU A 106 17.50 -6.24 -10.29
CA LEU A 106 16.53 -6.62 -11.31
C LEU A 106 16.40 -5.50 -12.35
N MET A 107 17.41 -5.39 -13.21
CA MET A 107 17.52 -4.31 -14.20
C MET A 107 16.86 -4.62 -15.54
N ASP A 108 16.43 -5.86 -15.77
CA ASP A 108 15.82 -6.27 -17.02
C ASP A 108 14.34 -5.87 -17.05
N VAL A 109 14.03 -4.81 -17.77
CA VAL A 109 12.69 -4.26 -17.94
C VAL A 109 12.32 -4.22 -19.42
N PRO A 110 11.03 -4.43 -19.77
CA PRO A 110 10.59 -4.30 -21.15
C PRO A 110 10.67 -2.82 -21.61
N GLU A 111 10.95 -2.63 -22.89
CA GLU A 111 10.87 -1.31 -23.50
C GLU A 111 9.44 -0.76 -23.42
N PHE A 112 9.27 0.50 -23.03
CA PHE A 112 7.97 1.17 -22.92
C PHE A 112 7.56 1.75 -24.28
N THR A 113 7.20 0.86 -25.21
CA THR A 113 6.62 1.29 -26.48
C THR A 113 5.22 1.88 -26.30
N GLU A 114 4.75 2.68 -27.26
CA GLU A 114 3.39 3.24 -27.19
C GLU A 114 2.34 2.15 -27.10
N GLU A 115 2.53 1.03 -27.83
CA GLU A 115 1.63 -0.11 -27.81
C GLU A 115 1.56 -0.76 -26.43
N LEU A 116 2.69 -0.90 -25.75
CA LEU A 116 2.72 -1.47 -24.38
C LEU A 116 2.06 -0.53 -23.37
N VAL A 117 2.33 0.77 -23.47
CA VAL A 117 1.73 1.79 -22.60
C VAL A 117 0.22 1.85 -22.79
N ASP A 118 -0.26 1.89 -24.03
CA ASP A 118 -1.68 1.94 -24.34
C ASP A 118 -2.40 0.64 -23.95
N LEU A 119 -1.75 -0.51 -24.12
CA LEU A 119 -2.26 -1.80 -23.66
C LEU A 119 -2.48 -1.82 -22.14
N ILE A 120 -1.48 -1.39 -21.37
CA ILE A 120 -1.57 -1.36 -19.89
C ILE A 120 -2.60 -0.34 -19.44
N ALA A 121 -2.61 0.85 -20.02
CA ALA A 121 -3.58 1.90 -19.71
C ALA A 121 -5.01 1.43 -20.01
N GLY A 122 -5.26 0.84 -21.18
CA GLY A 122 -6.56 0.30 -21.56
C GLY A 122 -7.04 -0.82 -20.63
N GLN A 123 -6.15 -1.72 -20.22
CA GLN A 123 -6.49 -2.76 -19.24
C GLN A 123 -6.80 -2.16 -17.86
N SER A 124 -6.06 -1.14 -17.43
CA SER A 124 -6.31 -0.43 -16.18
C SER A 124 -7.65 0.31 -16.21
N ASP A 125 -8.00 0.92 -17.33
CA ASP A 125 -9.30 1.56 -17.53
C ASP A 125 -10.46 0.55 -17.54
N ALA A 126 -10.29 -0.59 -18.18
CA ALA A 126 -11.28 -1.67 -18.14
C ALA A 126 -11.49 -2.23 -16.72
N GLN A 127 -10.43 -2.28 -15.91
CA GLN A 127 -10.47 -2.76 -14.53
C GLN A 127 -11.19 -1.78 -13.60
N SER A 128 -10.82 -0.51 -13.63
CA SER A 128 -11.19 0.48 -12.61
C SER A 128 -11.76 1.78 -13.18
N GLY A 129 -11.81 1.96 -14.49
CA GLY A 129 -12.20 3.21 -15.14
C GLY A 129 -13.66 3.65 -14.92
N LYS A 130 -14.52 2.75 -14.39
CA LYS A 130 -15.87 3.11 -13.91
C LYS A 130 -15.87 3.99 -12.65
N TYR A 131 -14.74 4.06 -11.95
CA TYR A 131 -14.55 4.92 -10.79
C TYR A 131 -13.65 6.08 -11.14
N THR A 132 -13.93 7.25 -10.60
CA THR A 132 -12.99 8.36 -10.57
C THR A 132 -11.83 8.03 -9.62
N ILE A 133 -10.69 8.67 -9.79
CA ILE A 133 -9.55 8.49 -8.88
C ILE A 133 -9.96 8.83 -7.44
N ARG A 134 -10.78 9.85 -7.23
CA ARG A 134 -11.28 10.21 -5.90
C ARG A 134 -12.18 9.15 -5.26
N GLU A 135 -12.93 8.41 -6.05
CA GLU A 135 -13.71 7.27 -5.54
C GLU A 135 -12.78 6.11 -5.16
N LEU A 136 -11.78 5.80 -5.98
CA LEU A 136 -10.77 4.78 -5.66
C LEU A 136 -9.97 5.15 -4.40
N GLU A 137 -9.61 6.42 -4.23
CA GLU A 137 -8.95 6.91 -3.02
C GLU A 137 -9.82 6.68 -1.77
N ARG A 138 -11.11 7.01 -1.82
CA ARG A 138 -12.04 6.78 -0.70
C ARG A 138 -12.20 5.30 -0.37
N ILE A 139 -12.30 4.45 -1.39
CA ILE A 139 -12.39 3.00 -1.22
C ILE A 139 -11.11 2.49 -0.55
N ARG A 140 -9.94 2.88 -1.07
CA ARG A 140 -8.64 2.53 -0.50
C ARG A 140 -8.54 2.95 0.97
N ASP A 141 -8.85 4.19 1.28
CA ASP A 141 -8.70 4.75 2.62
C ASP A 141 -9.67 4.07 3.61
N SER A 142 -10.91 3.83 3.20
CA SER A 142 -11.89 3.08 3.99
C SER A 142 -11.40 1.66 4.28
N ASN A 143 -10.87 0.97 3.28
CA ASN A 143 -10.34 -0.38 3.42
C ASN A 143 -9.08 -0.42 4.30
N LEU A 144 -8.18 0.56 4.14
CA LEU A 144 -6.99 0.69 5.00
C LEU A 144 -7.38 0.86 6.47
N ILE A 145 -8.39 1.69 6.76
CA ILE A 145 -8.92 1.85 8.11
C ILE A 145 -9.46 0.52 8.64
N GLY A 146 -10.20 -0.24 7.82
CA GLY A 146 -10.70 -1.57 8.15
C GLY A 146 -9.57 -2.55 8.48
N PHE A 147 -8.54 -2.63 7.64
CA PHE A 147 -7.36 -3.46 7.88
C PHE A 147 -6.63 -3.07 9.16
N LEU A 148 -6.39 -1.78 9.36
CA LEU A 148 -5.70 -1.28 10.54
C LEU A 148 -6.48 -1.57 11.82
N ARG A 149 -7.81 -1.44 11.81
CA ARG A 149 -8.67 -1.81 12.93
C ARG A 149 -8.57 -3.30 13.22
N ALA A 150 -8.70 -4.16 12.22
CA ALA A 150 -8.58 -5.60 12.36
C ALA A 150 -7.20 -6.03 12.90
N LEU A 151 -6.13 -5.41 12.41
CA LEU A 151 -4.77 -5.65 12.88
C LEU A 151 -4.52 -5.11 14.30
N LYS A 152 -5.15 -3.97 14.64
CA LYS A 152 -5.09 -3.37 15.99
C LYS A 152 -5.73 -4.28 17.03
N ASP A 153 -6.90 -4.86 16.72
CA ASP A 153 -7.59 -5.79 17.60
C ASP A 153 -6.77 -7.08 17.84
N ARG A 154 -5.98 -7.49 16.81
CA ARG A 154 -5.08 -8.64 16.88
C ARG A 154 -3.72 -8.34 17.50
N ASP A 155 -3.43 -7.07 17.82
CA ASP A 155 -2.11 -6.62 18.33
C ASP A 155 -0.95 -7.05 17.43
N TRP A 156 -1.12 -6.90 16.10
CA TRP A 156 -0.19 -7.40 15.11
C TRP A 156 0.19 -6.37 14.05
N GLY A 157 1.45 -6.42 13.57
CA GLY A 157 1.94 -5.62 12.45
C GLY A 157 1.63 -4.12 12.60
N ALA A 158 1.11 -3.48 11.56
CA ALA A 158 0.72 -2.06 11.57
C ALA A 158 -0.35 -1.74 12.64
N GLY A 159 -1.18 -2.71 13.01
CA GLY A 159 -2.17 -2.54 14.07
C GLY A 159 -1.56 -2.36 15.45
N ARG A 160 -0.44 -3.01 15.75
CA ARG A 160 0.31 -2.80 17.00
C ARG A 160 0.84 -1.38 17.08
N VAL A 161 1.42 -0.87 16.00
CA VAL A 161 1.92 0.51 15.94
C VAL A 161 0.79 1.52 16.21
N LEU A 162 -0.38 1.30 15.62
CA LEU A 162 -1.56 2.13 15.86
C LEU A 162 -2.01 2.08 17.33
N LYS A 163 -2.06 0.88 17.92
CA LYS A 163 -2.43 0.67 19.32
C LYS A 163 -1.48 1.40 20.29
N ASP A 164 -0.18 1.32 20.02
CA ASP A 164 0.83 2.00 20.85
C ASP A 164 0.78 3.53 20.68
N HIS A 165 0.47 4.00 19.47
CA HIS A 165 0.24 5.42 19.24
C HIS A 165 -0.97 5.95 20.01
N ASP A 166 -2.08 5.21 20.02
CA ASP A 166 -3.29 5.60 20.77
C ASP A 166 -3.03 5.64 22.27
N LYS A 167 -2.27 4.68 22.82
CA LYS A 167 -1.86 4.70 24.23
C LYS A 167 -1.05 5.96 24.58
N ARG A 168 -0.07 6.31 23.72
CA ARG A 168 0.73 7.53 23.94
C ARG A 168 -0.13 8.80 23.91
N ARG A 169 -1.05 8.91 22.95
CA ARG A 169 -1.98 10.05 22.88
C ARG A 169 -2.82 10.18 24.14
N ALA A 170 -3.38 9.07 24.64
CA ALA A 170 -4.17 9.08 25.87
C ALA A 170 -3.36 9.56 27.07
N GLN A 171 -2.10 9.12 27.21
CA GLN A 171 -1.20 9.57 28.28
C GLN A 171 -0.88 11.07 28.19
N THR A 172 -0.67 11.61 26.99
CA THR A 172 -0.41 13.03 26.77
C THR A 172 -1.62 13.89 27.15
N LEU A 173 -2.82 13.46 26.80
CA LEU A 173 -4.06 14.16 27.15
C LEU A 173 -4.29 14.17 28.67
N THR A 174 -4.10 13.04 29.35
CA THR A 174 -4.23 12.97 30.81
C THR A 174 -3.17 13.78 31.54
N SER A 175 -1.97 13.91 31.01
CA SER A 175 -0.92 14.77 31.61
C SER A 175 -1.16 16.26 31.36
N ALA A 176 -1.78 16.63 30.24
CA ALA A 176 -2.16 18.02 29.97
C ALA A 176 -3.30 18.51 30.87
N ASP A 177 -4.28 17.65 31.17
CA ASP A 177 -5.38 17.95 32.09
C ASP A 177 -4.92 17.99 33.56
N ALA A 178 -3.78 17.37 33.88
CA ALA A 178 -3.20 17.37 35.24
C ALA A 178 -2.28 18.57 35.52
N SER A 179 -2.06 19.47 34.57
CA SER A 179 -1.31 20.71 34.81
C SER A 179 -2.21 21.67 35.58
N PRO A 180 -1.82 22.13 36.79
CA PRO A 180 -2.67 23.02 37.57
C PRO A 180 -2.86 24.34 36.83
N ALA A 181 -4.12 24.62 36.52
CA ALA A 181 -4.51 25.94 36.05
C ALA A 181 -4.17 27.00 37.17
N ASP A 182 -3.38 27.94 36.78
CA ASP A 182 -3.28 29.29 37.31
C ASP A 182 -3.39 29.49 38.83
N GLY A 183 -2.23 29.74 39.44
CA GLY A 183 -2.18 30.53 40.64
C GLY A 183 -2.76 31.94 40.38
N PRO A 184 -3.41 32.58 41.40
CA PRO A 184 -4.13 33.84 41.22
C PRO A 184 -3.19 34.97 40.78
N LEU A 185 -3.55 35.67 39.72
CA LEU A 185 -2.93 36.90 39.27
C LEU A 185 -2.95 37.93 40.43
N THR A 186 -1.80 38.07 41.11
CA THR A 186 -1.59 39.12 42.10
C THR A 186 -1.53 40.47 41.37
N MET A 187 -2.57 41.28 41.49
CA MET A 187 -2.56 42.68 41.05
C MET A 187 -1.49 43.44 41.82
N ALA A 188 -0.37 43.71 41.19
CA ALA A 188 0.62 44.65 41.71
C ALA A 188 0.03 46.05 41.63
N ARG A 189 -0.14 46.66 42.81
CA ARG A 189 -0.54 48.07 43.02
C ARG A 189 0.37 49.02 42.25
N MET A 190 -0.21 49.78 41.35
CA MET A 190 0.39 50.99 40.81
C MET A 190 0.48 52.02 41.96
N GLN A 191 1.69 52.24 42.44
CA GLN A 191 1.97 53.44 43.32
C GLN A 191 2.12 54.66 42.42
N VAL A 192 1.17 55.58 42.60
CA VAL A 192 1.24 56.94 42.07
C VAL A 192 2.24 57.71 42.94
N LEU A 193 3.29 58.27 42.33
CA LEU A 193 4.19 59.29 43.01
C LEU A 193 3.56 60.68 42.89
N PRO A 194 3.59 61.50 43.97
CA PRO A 194 3.12 62.88 43.91
C PRO A 194 4.20 63.83 43.46
N SER A 195 3.78 64.87 42.68
CA SER A 195 4.34 66.19 42.34
C SER A 195 5.82 66.31 42.01
#